data_327af292df224fc5a7997dcfe6565a21
#
_entry.id   327af292df224fc5a7997dcfe6565a21
#
_cell.length_a   1.000
_cell.length_b   1.000
_cell.length_c   1.000
_cell.angle_alpha   90.00
_cell.angle_beta   90.00
_cell.angle_gamma   90.00
#
_symmetry.space_group_name_H-M   'P 1'
#
loop_
_entity.id
_entity.type
_entity.pdbx_description
1 polymer ?
#
loop_
_entity_poly.entity_id
_entity_poly.type
_entity_poly.pdbx_seq_one_letter_code
_entity_poly.pdbx_strand_id
1 'polypeptide(L)'
;MLTEEKEDYLKAILTNNGDKNFVTNKILSQFLNIKPPSVSEMVGRLEKAGYVETKPYKGVRLTEDGLTHTLDIIKRHRLLELFLIEILKYNWEEVHQEAEILEHRISDLFVERLDSLLNFPETCPHGGVIPRNNEYKEKYITTILNYEPGDIVTIKRVRDKTDLLIYLSSK
;
A
#
# COMPACT_ATOMS: atom_id res chain seq x y z
N MET A 1 -2.97 -11.97 15.47
CA MET A 1 -2.27 -11.55 14.26
C MET A 1 -3.17 -11.86 13.08
N LEU A 2 -3.35 -10.95 12.17
CA LEU A 2 -4.09 -11.22 10.93
C LEU A 2 -3.29 -12.17 10.05
N THR A 3 -3.97 -12.84 9.13
CA THR A 3 -3.29 -13.60 8.08
C THR A 3 -2.88 -12.65 6.97
N GLU A 4 -1.81 -12.96 6.28
CA GLU A 4 -1.28 -12.28 5.09
C GLU A 4 -2.42 -11.90 4.10
N GLU A 5 -3.26 -12.87 3.73
CA GLU A 5 -4.41 -12.63 2.87
C GLU A 5 -5.38 -11.53 3.39
N LYS A 6 -5.61 -11.46 4.71
CA LYS A 6 -6.46 -10.41 5.30
C LYS A 6 -5.79 -9.04 5.22
N GLU A 7 -4.48 -8.99 5.42
CA GLU A 7 -3.69 -7.77 5.34
C GLU A 7 -3.69 -7.21 3.92
N ASP A 8 -3.57 -8.06 2.91
CA ASP A 8 -3.67 -7.68 1.50
C ASP A 8 -5.04 -7.08 1.14
N TYR A 9 -6.12 -7.64 1.70
CA TYR A 9 -7.44 -7.06 1.53
C TYR A 9 -7.56 -5.67 2.16
N LEU A 10 -7.00 -5.45 3.34
CA LEU A 10 -6.99 -4.13 3.98
C LEU A 10 -6.19 -3.12 3.15
N LYS A 11 -5.02 -3.51 2.63
CA LYS A 11 -4.22 -2.70 1.68
C LYS A 11 -5.03 -2.36 0.42
N ALA A 12 -5.71 -3.34 -0.16
CA ALA A 12 -6.55 -3.13 -1.34
C ALA A 12 -7.71 -2.15 -1.08
N ILE A 13 -8.36 -2.24 0.09
CA ILE A 13 -9.43 -1.33 0.48
C ILE A 13 -8.88 0.10 0.60
N LEU A 14 -7.75 0.30 1.30
CA LEU A 14 -7.13 1.63 1.44
C LEU A 14 -6.69 2.20 0.10
N THR A 15 -6.06 1.41 -0.76
CA THR A 15 -5.60 1.82 -2.10
C THR A 15 -6.76 2.32 -2.98
N ASN A 16 -7.97 1.83 -2.73
CA ASN A 16 -9.20 2.27 -3.40
C ASN A 16 -9.98 3.33 -2.60
N ASN A 17 -9.30 4.11 -1.75
CA ASN A 17 -9.85 5.18 -0.90
C ASN A 17 -10.89 4.69 0.13
N GLY A 18 -10.73 3.47 0.62
CA GLY A 18 -11.60 2.86 1.61
C GLY A 18 -11.44 3.39 3.04
N ASP A 19 -10.59 4.36 3.25
CA ASP A 19 -10.50 5.19 4.47
C ASP A 19 -11.61 6.26 4.52
N LYS A 20 -12.04 6.76 3.37
CA LYS A 20 -13.01 7.85 3.24
C LYS A 20 -14.33 7.41 2.62
N ASN A 21 -14.30 6.43 1.73
CA ASN A 21 -15.43 6.02 0.92
C ASN A 21 -15.69 4.51 1.05
N PHE A 22 -16.91 4.09 0.77
CA PHE A 22 -17.21 2.67 0.62
C PHE A 22 -16.71 2.15 -0.73
N VAL A 23 -15.94 1.07 -0.72
CA VAL A 23 -15.39 0.39 -1.89
C VAL A 23 -16.27 -0.82 -2.20
N THR A 24 -16.74 -0.94 -3.44
CA THR A 24 -17.60 -2.07 -3.82
C THR A 24 -16.81 -3.38 -3.94
N ASN A 25 -17.46 -4.52 -3.67
CA ASN A 25 -16.84 -5.83 -3.86
C ASN A 25 -16.40 -6.07 -5.31
N LYS A 26 -17.06 -5.42 -6.29
CA LYS A 26 -16.65 -5.46 -7.69
C LYS A 26 -15.27 -4.83 -7.90
N ILE A 27 -15.03 -3.65 -7.31
CA ILE A 27 -13.73 -2.97 -7.39
C ILE A 27 -12.64 -3.85 -6.75
N LEU A 28 -12.88 -4.39 -5.55
CA LEU A 28 -11.93 -5.29 -4.89
C LEU A 28 -11.67 -6.56 -5.68
N SER A 29 -12.71 -7.17 -6.26
CA SER A 29 -12.61 -8.36 -7.12
C SER A 29 -11.70 -8.09 -8.33
N GLN A 30 -11.85 -6.94 -8.97
CA GLN A 30 -11.01 -6.54 -10.11
C GLN A 30 -9.58 -6.20 -9.68
N PHE A 31 -9.43 -5.48 -8.57
CA PHE A 31 -8.13 -5.04 -8.07
C PHE A 31 -7.25 -6.23 -7.63
N LEU A 32 -7.84 -7.16 -6.87
CA LEU A 32 -7.16 -8.35 -6.34
C LEU A 32 -7.14 -9.52 -7.34
N ASN A 33 -7.84 -9.43 -8.47
CA ASN A 33 -8.06 -10.53 -9.42
C ASN A 33 -8.66 -11.79 -8.77
N ILE A 34 -9.64 -11.60 -7.88
CA ILE A 34 -10.30 -12.66 -7.09
C ILE A 34 -11.80 -12.66 -7.40
N LYS A 35 -12.42 -13.83 -7.38
CA LYS A 35 -13.87 -13.98 -7.68
C LYS A 35 -14.74 -13.27 -6.63
N PRO A 36 -15.85 -12.60 -7.03
CA PRO A 36 -16.71 -11.84 -6.11
C PRO A 36 -17.22 -12.61 -4.88
N PRO A 37 -17.58 -13.90 -4.95
CA PRO A 37 -17.97 -14.64 -3.74
C PRO A 37 -16.88 -14.72 -2.68
N SER A 38 -15.62 -14.97 -3.08
CA SER A 38 -14.47 -15.01 -2.16
C SER A 38 -14.20 -13.64 -1.53
N VAL A 39 -14.36 -12.56 -2.32
CA VAL A 39 -14.28 -11.19 -1.77
C VAL A 39 -15.34 -10.97 -0.70
N SER A 40 -16.60 -11.36 -0.97
CA SER A 40 -17.69 -11.19 0.00
C SER A 40 -17.46 -11.98 1.28
N GLU A 41 -16.93 -13.20 1.17
CA GLU A 41 -16.58 -14.04 2.32
C GLU A 41 -15.47 -13.38 3.17
N MET A 42 -14.38 -12.92 2.53
CA MET A 42 -13.28 -12.29 3.25
C MET A 42 -13.70 -10.96 3.89
N VAL A 43 -14.45 -10.13 3.19
CA VAL A 43 -15.02 -8.89 3.76
C VAL A 43 -15.86 -9.20 5.01
N GLY A 44 -16.71 -10.25 4.96
CA GLY A 44 -17.47 -10.67 6.12
C GLY A 44 -16.61 -11.16 7.31
N ARG A 45 -15.47 -11.79 7.04
CA ARG A 45 -14.49 -12.18 8.08
C ARG A 45 -13.79 -10.96 8.69
N LEU A 46 -13.43 -9.98 7.86
CA LEU A 46 -12.82 -8.73 8.31
C LEU A 46 -13.79 -7.86 9.12
N GLU A 47 -15.07 -7.81 8.73
CA GLU A 47 -16.13 -7.12 9.47
C GLU A 47 -16.34 -7.75 10.85
N LYS A 48 -16.44 -9.07 10.94
CA LYS A 48 -16.54 -9.80 12.22
C LYS A 48 -15.32 -9.56 13.12
N ALA A 49 -14.16 -9.33 12.54
CA ALA A 49 -12.92 -9.03 13.25
C ALA A 49 -12.79 -7.53 13.62
N GLY A 50 -13.71 -6.66 13.18
CA GLY A 50 -13.74 -5.24 13.52
C GLY A 50 -12.86 -4.33 12.67
N TYR A 51 -12.20 -4.85 11.64
CA TYR A 51 -11.30 -4.06 10.78
C TYR A 51 -11.99 -3.29 9.67
N VAL A 52 -13.19 -3.71 9.30
CA VAL A 52 -13.99 -3.03 8.28
C VAL A 52 -15.45 -2.94 8.71
N GLU A 53 -16.17 -2.00 8.14
CA GLU A 53 -17.62 -1.90 8.19
C GLU A 53 -18.20 -2.06 6.78
N THR A 54 -19.36 -2.71 6.69
CA THR A 54 -20.07 -2.86 5.42
C THR A 54 -21.36 -2.05 5.40
N LYS A 55 -21.76 -1.63 4.21
CA LYS A 55 -23.05 -1.00 3.99
C LYS A 55 -23.73 -1.61 2.78
N PRO A 56 -24.98 -2.09 2.91
CA PRO A 56 -25.73 -2.69 1.80
C PRO A 56 -25.67 -1.81 0.55
N TYR A 57 -25.38 -2.42 -0.58
CA TYR A 57 -25.25 -1.78 -1.91
C TYR A 57 -24.12 -0.74 -2.06
N LYS A 58 -23.43 -0.34 -0.99
CA LYS A 58 -22.32 0.61 -1.04
C LYS A 58 -20.95 -0.07 -1.01
N GLY A 59 -20.84 -1.20 -0.32
CA GLY A 59 -19.59 -1.95 -0.20
C GLY A 59 -18.99 -1.91 1.20
N VAL A 60 -17.68 -1.81 1.29
CA VAL A 60 -16.86 -1.93 2.50
C VAL A 60 -15.98 -0.69 2.71
N ARG A 61 -15.75 -0.31 3.96
CA ARG A 61 -14.85 0.77 4.38
C ARG A 61 -14.02 0.32 5.58
N LEU A 62 -12.80 0.82 5.72
CA LEU A 62 -11.97 0.59 6.90
C LEU A 62 -12.58 1.24 8.13
N THR A 63 -12.49 0.55 9.26
CA THR A 63 -12.67 1.15 10.60
C THR A 63 -11.40 1.89 11.01
N GLU A 64 -11.40 2.59 12.14
CA GLU A 64 -10.20 3.19 12.71
C GLU A 64 -9.12 2.14 13.01
N ASP A 65 -9.50 1.00 13.60
CA ASP A 65 -8.60 -0.12 13.85
C ASP A 65 -8.08 -0.73 12.55
N GLY A 66 -8.95 -0.87 11.54
CA GLY A 66 -8.57 -1.34 10.21
C GLY A 66 -7.59 -0.40 9.53
N LEU A 67 -7.82 0.91 9.62
CA LEU A 67 -6.90 1.90 9.05
C LEU A 67 -5.54 1.87 9.77
N THR A 68 -5.53 1.88 11.10
CA THR A 68 -4.30 1.82 11.90
C THR A 68 -3.45 0.60 11.53
N HIS A 69 -4.08 -0.58 11.47
CA HIS A 69 -3.39 -1.81 11.07
C HIS A 69 -2.86 -1.76 9.63
N THR A 70 -3.67 -1.23 8.71
CA THR A 70 -3.26 -1.09 7.31
C THR A 70 -2.08 -0.14 7.15
N LEU A 71 -2.06 0.96 7.90
CA LEU A 71 -0.95 1.92 7.86
C LEU A 71 0.36 1.33 8.40
N ASP A 72 0.28 0.45 9.40
CA ASP A 72 1.44 -0.28 9.90
C ASP A 72 2.03 -1.22 8.84
N ILE A 73 1.19 -1.96 8.12
CA ILE A 73 1.64 -2.81 7.00
C ILE A 73 2.31 -1.98 5.91
N ILE A 74 1.70 -0.86 5.51
CA ILE A 74 2.26 0.04 4.50
C ILE A 74 3.61 0.62 4.97
N LYS A 75 3.74 0.95 6.25
CA LYS A 75 5.02 1.38 6.82
C LYS A 75 6.10 0.31 6.67
N ARG A 76 5.79 -0.95 7.03
CA ARG A 76 6.68 -2.10 6.89
C ARG A 76 7.13 -2.26 5.44
N HIS A 77 6.19 -2.30 4.53
CA HIS A 77 6.43 -2.41 3.08
C HIS A 77 7.42 -1.34 2.60
N ARG A 78 7.11 -0.07 2.85
CA ARG A 78 7.90 1.07 2.36
C ARG A 78 9.28 1.18 2.96
N LEU A 79 9.46 0.78 4.23
CA LEU A 79 10.77 0.68 4.86
C LEU A 79 11.60 -0.48 4.29
N LEU A 80 10.96 -1.62 4.00
CA LEU A 80 11.61 -2.75 3.34
C LEU A 80 12.08 -2.39 1.94
N GLU A 81 11.27 -1.71 1.12
CA GLU A 81 11.69 -1.24 -0.21
C GLU A 81 12.96 -0.39 -0.13
N LEU A 82 13.00 0.59 0.79
CA LEU A 82 14.20 1.41 1.01
C LEU A 82 15.41 0.59 1.42
N PHE A 83 15.26 -0.30 2.38
CA PHE A 83 16.33 -1.15 2.85
C PHE A 83 16.88 -2.05 1.74
N LEU A 84 16.01 -2.66 0.95
CA LEU A 84 16.39 -3.51 -0.17
C LEU A 84 17.21 -2.74 -1.21
N ILE A 85 16.81 -1.51 -1.55
CA ILE A 85 17.54 -0.67 -2.51
C ILE A 85 18.84 -0.13 -1.90
N GLU A 86 18.76 0.56 -0.75
CA GLU A 86 19.89 1.33 -0.24
C GLU A 86 20.99 0.44 0.35
N ILE A 87 20.61 -0.63 1.03
CA ILE A 87 21.54 -1.50 1.75
C ILE A 87 21.89 -2.75 0.94
N LEU A 88 20.87 -3.47 0.43
CA LEU A 88 21.06 -4.74 -0.29
C LEU A 88 21.25 -4.56 -1.80
N LYS A 89 21.09 -3.34 -2.34
CA LYS A 89 21.32 -2.98 -3.74
C LYS A 89 20.44 -3.73 -4.74
N TYR A 90 19.22 -4.03 -4.34
CA TYR A 90 18.19 -4.51 -5.27
C TYR A 90 17.89 -3.47 -6.34
N ASN A 91 17.48 -3.92 -7.53
CA ASN A 91 16.99 -3.02 -8.56
C ASN A 91 15.61 -2.46 -8.18
N TRP A 92 15.33 -1.27 -8.64
CA TRP A 92 14.12 -0.51 -8.32
C TRP A 92 12.82 -1.24 -8.69
N GLU A 93 12.83 -2.00 -9.78
CA GLU A 93 11.71 -2.79 -10.27
C GLU A 93 11.49 -4.13 -9.53
N GLU A 94 12.46 -4.59 -8.76
CA GLU A 94 12.42 -5.90 -8.06
C GLU A 94 11.92 -5.79 -6.62
N VAL A 95 12.15 -4.64 -5.98
CA VAL A 95 11.96 -4.49 -4.52
C VAL A 95 10.53 -4.65 -4.06
N HIS A 96 9.55 -4.29 -4.89
CA HIS A 96 8.15 -4.37 -4.52
C HIS A 96 7.71 -5.80 -4.20
N GLN A 97 8.07 -6.76 -5.06
CA GLN A 97 7.72 -8.17 -4.85
C GLN A 97 8.38 -8.76 -3.62
N GLU A 98 9.64 -8.41 -3.36
CA GLU A 98 10.35 -8.88 -2.17
C GLU A 98 9.78 -8.26 -0.89
N ALA A 99 9.44 -6.97 -0.91
CA ALA A 99 8.79 -6.28 0.21
C ALA A 99 7.41 -6.89 0.55
N GLU A 100 6.60 -7.26 -0.45
CA GLU A 100 5.30 -7.95 -0.27
C GLU A 100 5.46 -9.27 0.49
N ILE A 101 6.52 -10.03 0.24
CA ILE A 101 6.78 -11.30 0.95
C ILE A 101 7.19 -11.05 2.41
N LEU A 102 8.03 -10.05 2.65
CA LEU A 102 8.67 -9.81 3.94
C LEU A 102 7.78 -9.05 4.94
N GLU A 103 6.93 -8.13 4.47
CA GLU A 103 6.15 -7.21 5.32
C GLU A 103 5.29 -7.91 6.37
N HIS A 104 4.76 -9.08 6.03
CA HIS A 104 3.91 -9.90 6.91
C HIS A 104 4.71 -10.74 7.94
N ARG A 105 6.03 -10.81 7.81
CA ARG A 105 6.89 -11.74 8.58
C ARG A 105 7.84 -11.04 9.55
N ILE A 106 8.10 -9.75 9.37
CA ILE A 106 9.01 -9.00 10.23
C ILE A 106 8.33 -8.57 11.53
N SER A 107 9.09 -8.54 12.62
CA SER A 107 8.62 -8.11 13.94
C SER A 107 8.62 -6.59 14.08
N ASP A 108 7.85 -6.06 15.04
CA ASP A 108 7.83 -4.63 15.34
C ASP A 108 9.22 -4.11 15.72
N LEU A 109 9.99 -4.88 16.48
CA LEU A 109 11.37 -4.52 16.82
C LEU A 109 12.25 -4.41 15.57
N PHE A 110 12.06 -5.30 14.59
CA PHE A 110 12.80 -5.20 13.32
C PHE A 110 12.42 -3.91 12.60
N VAL A 111 11.13 -3.57 12.54
CA VAL A 111 10.64 -2.32 11.90
C VAL A 111 11.22 -1.09 12.57
N GLU A 112 11.25 -1.02 13.91
CA GLU A 112 11.85 0.08 14.67
C GLU A 112 13.34 0.25 14.36
N ARG A 113 14.09 -0.86 14.35
CA ARG A 113 15.52 -0.84 14.03
C ARG A 113 15.79 -0.45 12.59
N LEU A 114 14.95 -0.93 11.66
CA LEU A 114 15.02 -0.61 10.25
C LEU A 114 14.74 0.89 10.01
N ASP A 115 13.69 1.42 10.62
CA ASP A 115 13.33 2.84 10.55
C ASP A 115 14.47 3.75 11.06
N SER A 116 15.07 3.37 12.19
CA SER A 116 16.24 4.06 12.76
C SER A 116 17.48 3.95 11.86
N LEU A 117 17.76 2.77 11.30
CA LEU A 117 18.90 2.55 10.40
C LEU A 117 18.80 3.45 9.16
N LEU A 118 17.60 3.66 8.66
CA LEU A 118 17.30 4.50 7.49
C LEU A 118 17.11 5.99 7.83
N ASN A 119 17.39 6.41 9.08
CA ASN A 119 17.25 7.79 9.56
C ASN A 119 15.82 8.34 9.41
N PHE A 120 14.81 7.54 9.72
CA PHE A 120 13.40 7.94 9.71
C PHE A 120 12.95 8.58 8.39
N PRO A 121 13.04 7.87 7.26
CA PRO A 121 12.74 8.44 5.95
C PRO A 121 11.28 8.85 5.82
N GLU A 122 11.00 9.88 5.01
CA GLU A 122 9.63 10.37 4.77
C GLU A 122 8.90 9.57 3.69
N THR A 123 9.63 9.08 2.68
CA THR A 123 9.05 8.40 1.52
C THR A 123 9.84 7.16 1.15
N CYS A 124 9.18 6.20 0.51
CA CYS A 124 9.83 5.05 -0.10
C CYS A 124 10.47 5.43 -1.47
N PRO A 125 11.22 4.52 -2.11
CA PRO A 125 11.87 4.78 -3.40
C PRO A 125 10.89 5.16 -4.52
N HIS A 126 9.65 4.69 -4.45
CA HIS A 126 8.59 5.00 -5.42
C HIS A 126 7.84 6.31 -5.08
N GLY A 127 8.25 7.05 -4.04
CA GLY A 127 7.71 8.34 -3.64
C GLY A 127 6.44 8.25 -2.77
N GLY A 128 6.07 7.06 -2.32
CA GLY A 128 4.97 6.87 -1.36
C GLY A 128 5.37 7.32 0.05
N VAL A 129 4.51 8.06 0.75
CA VAL A 129 4.78 8.56 2.11
C VAL A 129 4.77 7.41 3.12
N ILE A 130 5.81 7.28 3.94
CA ILE A 130 5.88 6.29 5.02
C ILE A 130 4.99 6.76 6.17
N PRO A 131 3.91 6.03 6.54
CA PRO A 131 2.98 6.43 7.58
C PRO A 131 3.66 6.59 8.94
N ARG A 132 3.25 7.63 9.70
CA ARG A 132 3.72 7.88 11.07
C ARG A 132 2.55 8.35 11.94
N ASN A 133 2.51 7.89 13.19
CA ASN A 133 1.49 8.29 14.18
C ASN A 133 0.05 8.15 13.68
N ASN A 134 -0.25 7.11 12.90
CA ASN A 134 -1.53 6.89 12.23
C ASN A 134 -1.93 8.00 11.24
N GLU A 135 -0.99 8.86 10.85
CA GLU A 135 -1.22 9.84 9.79
C GLU A 135 -0.74 9.31 8.44
N TYR A 136 -1.62 9.43 7.47
CA TYR A 136 -1.38 9.05 6.10
C TYR A 136 -1.91 10.13 5.16
N LYS A 137 -1.01 10.93 4.62
CA LYS A 137 -1.33 11.92 3.60
C LYS A 137 -0.31 11.87 2.50
N GLU A 138 -0.73 11.40 1.35
CA GLU A 138 0.15 11.38 0.18
C GLU A 138 0.59 12.80 -0.20
N LYS A 139 1.90 12.95 -0.38
CA LYS A 139 2.56 14.25 -0.64
C LYS A 139 2.43 14.66 -2.11
N TYR A 140 2.49 13.69 -3.01
CA TYR A 140 2.49 13.92 -4.46
C TYR A 140 1.21 13.37 -5.06
N ILE A 141 0.20 14.23 -5.25
CA ILE A 141 -1.15 13.86 -5.69
C ILE A 141 -1.48 14.36 -7.11
N THR A 142 -0.72 15.32 -7.63
CA THR A 142 -0.88 15.82 -9.00
C THR A 142 -0.39 14.78 -10.00
N THR A 143 -1.20 14.46 -10.99
CA THR A 143 -0.86 13.44 -11.99
C THR A 143 -0.28 14.08 -13.25
N ILE A 144 0.44 13.31 -14.05
CA ILE A 144 0.97 13.77 -15.34
C ILE A 144 -0.14 14.26 -16.31
N LEU A 145 -1.36 13.77 -16.12
CA LEU A 145 -2.53 14.18 -16.92
C LEU A 145 -2.99 15.61 -16.63
N ASN A 146 -2.44 16.28 -15.62
CA ASN A 146 -2.72 17.67 -15.30
C ASN A 146 -1.80 18.66 -16.04
N TYR A 147 -0.89 18.16 -16.87
CA TYR A 147 0.11 18.95 -17.61
C TYR A 147 -0.13 18.86 -19.11
N GLU A 148 0.33 19.89 -19.85
CA GLU A 148 0.19 19.95 -21.30
C GLU A 148 1.45 19.43 -22.02
N PRO A 149 1.32 18.97 -23.28
CA PRO A 149 2.48 18.57 -24.08
C PRO A 149 3.48 19.74 -24.22
N GLY A 150 4.73 19.51 -23.81
CA GLY A 150 5.80 20.50 -23.81
C GLY A 150 6.17 21.01 -22.41
N ASP A 151 5.37 20.70 -21.38
CA ASP A 151 5.73 21.00 -19.99
C ASP A 151 6.89 20.14 -19.51
N ILE A 152 7.79 20.74 -18.74
CA ILE A 152 8.88 20.03 -18.08
C ILE A 152 8.45 19.71 -16.66
N VAL A 153 8.36 18.41 -16.36
CA VAL A 153 7.91 17.92 -15.05
C VAL A 153 8.95 16.98 -14.43
N THR A 154 8.97 16.94 -13.09
CA THR A 154 9.76 15.95 -12.35
C THR A 154 8.82 14.93 -11.72
N ILE A 155 8.98 13.65 -12.07
CA ILE A 155 8.24 12.56 -11.47
C ILE A 155 8.76 12.36 -10.04
N LYS A 156 7.90 12.52 -9.03
CA LYS A 156 8.21 12.34 -7.61
C LYS A 156 7.58 11.09 -7.03
N ARG A 157 6.55 10.54 -7.69
CA ARG A 157 5.85 9.35 -7.26
C ARG A 157 5.37 8.53 -8.45
N VAL A 158 5.50 7.23 -8.34
CA VAL A 158 4.98 6.27 -9.30
C VAL A 158 4.13 5.22 -8.58
N ARG A 159 3.29 4.51 -9.32
CA ARG A 159 2.63 3.31 -8.79
C ARG A 159 3.59 2.13 -8.88
N ASP A 160 3.55 1.27 -7.87
CA ASP A 160 4.37 0.06 -7.75
C ASP A 160 3.85 -1.03 -8.72
N LYS A 161 3.99 -0.74 -10.05
CA LYS A 161 3.65 -1.66 -11.13
C LYS A 161 4.93 -2.02 -11.88
N THR A 162 5.31 -3.28 -11.83
CA THR A 162 6.55 -3.79 -12.41
C THR A 162 6.77 -3.32 -13.86
N ASP A 163 5.76 -3.44 -14.73
CA ASP A 163 5.88 -2.99 -16.13
C ASP A 163 6.18 -1.49 -16.26
N LEU A 164 5.56 -0.66 -15.41
CA LEU A 164 5.81 0.78 -15.38
C LEU A 164 7.21 1.09 -14.86
N LEU A 165 7.66 0.40 -13.82
CA LEU A 165 8.97 0.60 -13.22
C LEU A 165 10.07 0.19 -14.20
N ILE A 166 9.95 -0.96 -14.87
CA ILE A 166 10.87 -1.41 -15.94
C ILE A 166 10.92 -0.38 -17.07
N TYR A 167 9.76 0.13 -17.52
CA TYR A 167 9.73 1.15 -18.56
C TYR A 167 10.47 2.42 -18.15
N LEU A 168 10.26 2.91 -16.93
CA LEU A 168 10.92 4.11 -16.42
C LEU A 168 12.42 3.91 -16.21
N SER A 169 12.85 2.73 -15.74
CA SER A 169 14.28 2.39 -15.58
C SER A 169 15.03 2.36 -16.91
N SER A 170 14.33 2.15 -18.03
CA SER A 170 14.91 2.10 -19.37
C SER A 170 15.11 3.47 -20.04
N LYS A 171 14.68 4.57 -19.40
CA LYS A 171 14.73 5.94 -19.93
C LYS A 171 15.76 6.80 -19.23
#